data_6a0ac87d98dbf3882c66577a23600c2d
#
_entry.id   6a0ac87d98dbf3882c66577a23600c2d
#
_cell.length_a   1.000
_cell.length_b   1.000
_cell.length_c   1.000
_cell.angle_alpha   90.00
_cell.angle_beta   90.00
_cell.angle_gamma   90.00
#
_symmetry.space_group_name_H-M   'P 1'
#
loop_
_entity.id
_entity.type
_entity.pdbx_description
1 polymer ?
#
loop_
_entity_poly.entity_id
_entity_poly.type
_entity_poly.pdbx_seq_one_letter_code
_entity_poly.pdbx_strand_id
1 'polypeptide(L)'
;MVITTGLVLSFIVVFILAWLFIKTIGNNKWLSLLVSIIATPLLYFWMFYPMLNIFTSYHHQKYFNAEDWQEFPELRYEMVDQIKQQNQLIGKTKQEVEAELGEPEWFGWDETIKANSNDLWNYNLGFKPGAFNNQQECLELQFKNDTVAALKTYQLEKKFE
;
A
#
# COMPACT_ATOMS: atom_id res chain seq x y z
N MET A 1 4.55 1.08 9.67
CA MET A 1 4.72 1.94 8.47
C MET A 1 6.19 1.95 8.07
N VAL A 2 6.48 1.79 6.79
CA VAL A 2 7.85 1.84 6.24
C VAL A 2 8.23 3.30 6.01
N ILE A 3 9.45 3.69 6.42
CA ILE A 3 9.97 5.03 6.16
C ILE A 3 10.52 5.04 4.73
N THR A 4 9.72 5.55 3.80
CA THR A 4 10.13 5.72 2.39
C THR A 4 10.73 7.10 2.15
N THR A 5 11.57 7.23 1.12
CA THR A 5 12.13 8.54 0.71
C THR A 5 11.01 9.54 0.40
N GLY A 6 9.93 9.11 -0.23
CA GLY A 6 8.76 9.96 -0.53
C GLY A 6 8.10 10.50 0.73
N LEU A 7 7.94 9.67 1.76
CA LEU A 7 7.39 10.08 3.05
C LEU A 7 8.27 11.16 3.71
N VAL A 8 9.57 10.92 3.77
CA VAL A 8 10.53 11.88 4.39
C VAL A 8 10.50 13.21 3.66
N LEU A 9 10.55 13.21 2.32
CA LEU A 9 10.49 14.44 1.53
C LEU A 9 9.18 15.19 1.74
N SER A 10 8.05 14.48 1.79
CA SER A 10 6.74 15.08 2.05
C SER A 10 6.67 15.75 3.42
N PHE A 11 7.20 15.10 4.46
CA PHE A 11 7.28 15.69 5.80
C PHE A 11 8.17 16.94 5.83
N ILE A 12 9.32 16.93 5.12
CA ILE A 12 10.21 18.10 5.01
C ILE A 12 9.48 19.27 4.34
N VAL A 13 8.78 19.02 3.24
CA VAL A 13 8.01 20.06 2.54
C VAL A 13 6.94 20.65 3.44
N VAL A 14 6.14 19.81 4.10
CA VAL A 14 5.08 20.28 5.02
C VAL A 14 5.68 21.06 6.19
N PHE A 15 6.81 20.60 6.75
CA PHE A 15 7.51 21.30 7.81
C PHE A 15 7.97 22.70 7.38
N ILE A 16 8.60 22.81 6.20
CA ILE A 16 9.07 24.11 5.67
C ILE A 16 7.88 25.06 5.50
N LEU A 17 6.79 24.61 4.90
CA LEU A 17 5.59 25.41 4.70
C LEU A 17 4.96 25.86 6.02
N ALA A 18 4.83 24.94 6.97
CA ALA A 18 4.33 25.24 8.32
C ALA A 18 5.21 26.26 9.04
N TRP A 19 6.53 26.08 8.99
CA TRP A 19 7.48 26.98 9.63
C TRP A 19 7.45 28.39 9.01
N LEU A 20 7.44 28.49 7.68
CA LEU A 20 7.31 29.77 6.99
C LEU A 20 6.01 30.50 7.37
N PHE A 21 4.89 29.75 7.42
CA PHE A 21 3.59 30.33 7.82
C PHE A 21 3.58 30.78 9.29
N ILE A 22 4.00 29.93 10.22
CA ILE A 22 3.99 30.25 11.65
C ILE A 22 4.94 31.40 11.97
N LYS A 23 6.06 31.53 11.25
CA LYS A 23 7.01 32.63 11.40
C LYS A 23 6.39 33.99 11.01
N THR A 24 5.35 34.04 10.16
CA THR A 24 4.65 35.30 9.86
C THR A 24 3.77 35.79 10.99
N ILE A 25 3.35 34.89 11.90
CA ILE A 25 2.45 35.22 13.03
C ILE A 25 3.25 35.60 14.29
N GLY A 26 4.40 34.95 14.52
CA GLY A 26 5.18 35.09 15.74
C GLY A 26 6.60 35.57 15.54
N ASN A 27 7.06 36.49 16.40
CA ASN A 27 8.41 37.04 16.34
C ASN A 27 9.48 36.14 17.00
N ASN A 28 9.05 35.14 17.81
CA ASN A 28 9.97 34.25 18.49
C ASN A 28 10.32 33.04 17.63
N LYS A 29 11.55 33.00 17.09
CA LYS A 29 12.03 31.96 16.17
C LYS A 29 11.98 30.55 16.79
N TRP A 30 12.33 30.43 18.06
CA TRP A 30 12.34 29.13 18.74
C TRP A 30 10.94 28.60 18.98
N LEU A 31 10.02 29.48 19.38
CA LEU A 31 8.61 29.11 19.54
C LEU A 31 7.99 28.71 18.20
N SER A 32 8.27 29.47 17.13
CA SER A 32 7.80 29.13 15.77
C SER A 32 8.33 27.78 15.31
N LEU A 33 9.59 27.45 15.58
CA LEU A 33 10.19 26.16 15.25
C LEU A 33 9.48 25.02 15.98
N LEU A 34 9.31 25.15 17.31
CA LEU A 34 8.69 24.11 18.15
C LEU A 34 7.24 23.87 17.71
N VAL A 35 6.46 24.93 17.50
CA VAL A 35 5.08 24.81 17.01
C VAL A 35 5.03 24.15 15.63
N SER A 36 5.97 24.46 14.74
CA SER A 36 6.03 23.82 13.40
C SER A 36 6.32 22.33 13.48
N ILE A 37 7.21 21.89 14.38
CA ILE A 37 7.49 20.47 14.57
C ILE A 37 6.23 19.71 15.01
N ILE A 38 5.46 20.29 15.95
CA ILE A 38 4.22 19.67 16.45
C ILE A 38 3.11 19.71 15.39
N ALA A 39 3.02 20.81 14.63
CA ALA A 39 1.99 20.99 13.62
C ALA A 39 2.22 20.12 12.37
N THR A 40 3.46 19.80 12.03
CA THR A 40 3.81 19.07 10.81
C THR A 40 3.07 17.74 10.66
N PRO A 41 3.07 16.81 11.63
CA PRO A 41 2.35 15.55 11.45
C PRO A 41 0.83 15.77 11.31
N LEU A 42 0.25 16.72 12.03
CA LEU A 42 -1.17 17.05 11.92
C LEU A 42 -1.50 17.58 10.52
N LEU A 43 -0.74 18.56 10.03
CA LEU A 43 -0.93 19.13 8.70
C LEU A 43 -0.68 18.09 7.60
N TYR A 44 0.29 17.20 7.80
CA TYR A 44 0.57 16.13 6.85
C TYR A 44 -0.64 15.19 6.70
N PHE A 45 -1.12 14.58 7.79
CA PHE A 45 -2.17 13.57 7.70
C PHE A 45 -3.56 14.14 7.41
N TRP A 46 -3.88 15.35 7.90
CA TRP A 46 -5.22 15.93 7.77
C TRP A 46 -5.40 16.80 6.52
N MET A 47 -4.34 17.35 5.97
CA MET A 47 -4.43 18.27 4.85
C MET A 47 -3.57 17.84 3.66
N PHE A 48 -2.27 17.67 3.84
CA PHE A 48 -1.35 17.42 2.72
C PHE A 48 -1.61 16.06 2.05
N TYR A 49 -1.69 14.98 2.83
CA TYR A 49 -1.89 13.64 2.32
C TYR A 49 -3.23 13.47 1.57
N PRO A 50 -4.39 13.91 2.08
CA PRO A 50 -5.64 13.91 1.32
C PRO A 50 -5.59 14.76 0.05
N MET A 51 -5.00 15.97 0.11
CA MET A 51 -4.84 16.83 -1.06
C MET A 51 -3.96 16.22 -2.14
N LEU A 52 -2.86 15.57 -1.74
CA LEU A 52 -1.97 14.87 -2.67
C LEU A 52 -2.75 13.77 -3.42
N ASN A 53 -3.63 13.06 -2.75
CA ASN A 53 -4.41 11.96 -3.30
C ASN A 53 -5.66 12.40 -4.10
N ILE A 54 -5.90 13.70 -4.27
CA ILE A 54 -6.80 14.19 -5.32
C ILE A 54 -6.20 13.92 -6.71
N PHE A 55 -4.86 14.01 -6.82
CA PHE A 55 -4.15 13.94 -8.11
C PHE A 55 -3.25 12.72 -8.26
N THR A 56 -3.02 11.97 -7.18
CA THR A 56 -2.11 10.81 -7.15
C THR A 56 -2.76 9.62 -6.44
N SER A 57 -2.10 8.47 -6.51
CA SER A 57 -2.45 7.27 -5.73
C SER A 57 -1.34 6.97 -4.72
N TYR A 58 -0.76 8.02 -4.11
CA TYR A 58 0.28 7.85 -3.11
C TYR A 58 -0.27 7.22 -1.85
N HIS A 59 0.40 6.18 -1.37
CA HIS A 59 0.03 5.47 -0.14
C HIS A 59 1.24 5.20 0.74
N HIS A 60 0.98 5.05 2.03
CA HIS A 60 1.99 4.62 2.97
C HIS A 60 2.23 3.12 2.82
N GLN A 61 3.49 2.71 2.90
CA GLN A 61 3.84 1.29 2.88
C GLN A 61 3.90 0.76 4.31
N LYS A 62 3.44 -0.49 4.48
CA LYS A 62 3.57 -1.25 5.73
C LYS A 62 4.45 -2.47 5.50
N TYR A 63 5.15 -2.89 6.55
CA TYR A 63 5.73 -4.23 6.58
C TYR A 63 4.61 -5.26 6.57
N PHE A 64 4.87 -6.39 5.93
CA PHE A 64 3.91 -7.48 5.92
C PHE A 64 3.63 -8.00 7.35
N ASN A 65 2.37 -8.16 7.66
CA ASN A 65 1.86 -8.79 8.87
C ASN A 65 0.65 -9.64 8.47
N ALA A 66 0.66 -10.94 8.81
CA ALA A 66 -0.38 -11.87 8.40
C ALA A 66 -1.74 -11.57 9.05
N GLU A 67 -1.76 -11.07 10.28
CA GLU A 67 -2.98 -10.68 10.98
C GLU A 67 -3.62 -9.47 10.30
N ASP A 68 -2.85 -8.38 10.07
CA ASP A 68 -3.32 -7.19 9.33
C ASP A 68 -3.78 -7.55 7.91
N TRP A 69 -3.09 -8.50 7.24
CA TRP A 69 -3.45 -8.95 5.90
C TRP A 69 -4.81 -9.63 5.85
N GLN A 70 -5.13 -10.46 6.85
CA GLN A 70 -6.39 -11.18 6.94
C GLN A 70 -7.52 -10.29 7.46
N GLU A 71 -7.24 -9.41 8.42
CA GLU A 71 -8.25 -8.56 9.06
C GLU A 71 -8.67 -7.37 8.20
N PHE A 72 -7.73 -6.79 7.41
CA PHE A 72 -7.96 -5.58 6.61
C PHE A 72 -7.68 -5.80 5.11
N PRO A 73 -8.51 -6.60 4.40
CA PRO A 73 -8.28 -6.93 2.99
C PRO A 73 -8.26 -5.70 2.07
N GLU A 74 -8.96 -4.63 2.43
CA GLU A 74 -8.99 -3.36 1.70
C GLU A 74 -7.68 -2.54 1.81
N LEU A 75 -6.77 -2.88 2.74
CA LEU A 75 -5.49 -2.21 2.96
C LEU A 75 -4.27 -3.04 2.57
N ARG A 76 -4.46 -4.21 1.97
CA ARG A 76 -3.36 -5.11 1.55
C ARG A 76 -2.41 -4.48 0.55
N TYR A 77 -2.87 -3.49 -0.24
CA TYR A 77 -2.00 -2.74 -1.15
C TYR A 77 -0.84 -2.03 -0.44
N GLU A 78 -0.99 -1.69 0.85
CA GLU A 78 0.08 -1.06 1.64
C GLU A 78 1.23 -2.02 1.95
N MET A 79 0.97 -3.34 1.95
CA MET A 79 1.94 -4.39 2.32
C MET A 79 2.58 -5.09 1.11
N VAL A 80 1.91 -5.06 -0.07
CA VAL A 80 2.33 -5.86 -1.22
C VAL A 80 3.71 -5.48 -1.77
N ASP A 81 4.10 -4.21 -1.69
CA ASP A 81 5.41 -3.75 -2.16
C ASP A 81 6.54 -4.37 -1.34
N GLN A 82 6.36 -4.52 -0.02
CA GLN A 82 7.33 -5.16 0.86
C GLN A 82 7.41 -6.67 0.61
N ILE A 83 6.28 -7.34 0.40
CA ILE A 83 6.22 -8.76 0.02
C ILE A 83 7.05 -9.00 -1.25
N LYS A 84 6.89 -8.12 -2.26
CA LYS A 84 7.62 -8.22 -3.54
C LYS A 84 9.11 -7.93 -3.40
N GLN A 85 9.46 -6.84 -2.72
CA GLN A 85 10.86 -6.42 -2.57
C GLN A 85 11.70 -7.43 -1.79
N GLN A 86 11.10 -8.08 -0.80
CA GLN A 86 11.77 -9.07 0.05
C GLN A 86 11.62 -10.51 -0.45
N ASN A 87 10.86 -10.74 -1.54
CA ASN A 87 10.54 -12.06 -2.07
C ASN A 87 9.98 -13.02 -1.00
N GLN A 88 9.20 -12.49 -0.06
CA GLN A 88 8.78 -13.21 1.16
C GLN A 88 8.00 -14.48 0.90
N LEU A 89 7.29 -14.55 -0.24
CA LEU A 89 6.43 -15.68 -0.59
C LEU A 89 7.10 -16.66 -1.56
N ILE A 90 8.18 -16.27 -2.23
CA ILE A 90 8.87 -17.14 -3.20
C ILE A 90 9.40 -18.39 -2.50
N GLY A 91 9.11 -19.56 -3.08
CA GLY A 91 9.50 -20.87 -2.56
C GLY A 91 8.63 -21.43 -1.45
N LYS A 92 7.67 -20.67 -0.90
CA LYS A 92 6.69 -21.19 0.06
C LYS A 92 5.70 -22.14 -0.60
N THR A 93 5.30 -23.16 0.13
CA THR A 93 4.26 -24.10 -0.28
C THR A 93 2.87 -23.47 -0.20
N LYS A 94 1.88 -24.07 -0.89
CA LYS A 94 0.48 -23.64 -0.79
C LYS A 94 -0.01 -23.58 0.66
N GLN A 95 0.35 -24.59 1.46
CA GLN A 95 -0.03 -24.64 2.88
C GLN A 95 0.56 -23.49 3.70
N GLU A 96 1.82 -23.13 3.46
CA GLU A 96 2.47 -21.99 4.14
C GLU A 96 1.86 -20.66 3.70
N VAL A 97 1.54 -20.51 2.41
CA VAL A 97 0.87 -19.31 1.88
C VAL A 97 -0.53 -19.18 2.47
N GLU A 98 -1.30 -20.27 2.51
CA GLU A 98 -2.64 -20.27 3.09
C GLU A 98 -2.63 -19.92 4.59
N ALA A 99 -1.63 -20.39 5.33
CA ALA A 99 -1.47 -20.05 6.76
C ALA A 99 -1.20 -18.56 6.98
N GLU A 100 -0.50 -17.88 6.05
CA GLU A 100 -0.15 -16.47 6.16
C GLU A 100 -1.18 -15.53 5.52
N LEU A 101 -1.64 -15.85 4.31
CA LEU A 101 -2.53 -14.99 3.52
C LEU A 101 -4.00 -15.40 3.60
N GLY A 102 -4.30 -16.60 4.10
CA GLY A 102 -5.63 -17.20 4.00
C GLY A 102 -5.87 -17.87 2.64
N GLU A 103 -7.07 -18.42 2.46
CA GLU A 103 -7.49 -19.01 1.19
C GLU A 103 -7.49 -17.96 0.06
N PRO A 104 -7.18 -18.35 -1.20
CA PRO A 104 -7.30 -17.43 -2.34
C PRO A 104 -8.76 -17.05 -2.57
N GLU A 105 -8.99 -15.80 -2.94
CA GLU A 105 -10.34 -15.32 -3.23
C GLU A 105 -10.87 -15.83 -4.57
N TRP A 106 -9.96 -16.08 -5.53
CA TRP A 106 -10.30 -16.78 -6.78
C TRP A 106 -9.05 -17.41 -7.41
N PHE A 107 -9.29 -18.38 -8.30
CA PHE A 107 -8.26 -19.02 -9.11
C PHE A 107 -8.14 -18.32 -10.46
N GLY A 108 -6.90 -18.09 -10.92
CA GLY A 108 -6.63 -17.45 -12.19
C GLY A 108 -6.90 -18.36 -13.40
N TRP A 109 -7.16 -17.72 -14.54
CA TRP A 109 -7.32 -18.42 -15.81
C TRP A 109 -5.96 -18.84 -16.38
N ASP A 110 -5.83 -20.11 -16.73
CA ASP A 110 -4.64 -20.66 -17.41
C ASP A 110 -4.96 -20.92 -18.87
N GLU A 111 -4.28 -20.19 -19.76
CA GLU A 111 -4.46 -20.28 -21.19
C GLU A 111 -4.05 -21.65 -21.77
N THR A 112 -3.17 -22.38 -21.09
CA THR A 112 -2.68 -23.68 -21.54
C THR A 112 -3.72 -24.79 -21.39
N ILE A 113 -4.44 -24.77 -20.28
CA ILE A 113 -5.51 -25.73 -19.98
C ILE A 113 -6.91 -25.19 -20.30
N LYS A 114 -7.02 -23.90 -20.63
CA LYS A 114 -8.27 -23.16 -20.90
C LYS A 114 -9.30 -23.32 -19.77
N ALA A 115 -8.84 -23.22 -18.53
CA ALA A 115 -9.63 -23.33 -17.31
C ALA A 115 -8.99 -22.54 -16.17
N ASN A 116 -9.76 -22.32 -15.09
CA ASN A 116 -9.19 -21.83 -13.85
C ASN A 116 -8.24 -22.86 -13.26
N SER A 117 -7.06 -22.42 -12.85
CA SER A 117 -6.00 -23.29 -12.35
C SER A 117 -5.79 -23.10 -10.86
N ASN A 118 -5.76 -24.20 -10.13
CA ASN A 118 -5.40 -24.23 -8.71
C ASN A 118 -3.93 -23.83 -8.45
N ASP A 119 -3.14 -23.59 -9.51
CA ASP A 119 -1.78 -23.09 -9.42
C ASP A 119 -1.66 -21.56 -9.63
N LEU A 120 -2.80 -20.90 -9.83
CA LEU A 120 -2.90 -19.44 -9.97
C LEU A 120 -3.82 -18.87 -8.88
N TRP A 121 -3.24 -18.46 -7.76
CA TRP A 121 -3.98 -17.94 -6.62
C TRP A 121 -4.07 -16.43 -6.66
N ASN A 122 -5.26 -15.87 -6.50
CA ASN A 122 -5.48 -14.45 -6.56
C ASN A 122 -6.07 -13.91 -5.27
N TYR A 123 -5.55 -12.75 -4.88
CA TYR A 123 -5.96 -11.98 -3.71
C TYR A 123 -6.31 -10.55 -4.10
N ASN A 124 -7.43 -10.07 -3.59
CA ASN A 124 -7.79 -8.66 -3.64
C ASN A 124 -6.88 -7.87 -2.68
N LEU A 125 -6.35 -6.75 -3.14
CA LEU A 125 -5.50 -5.88 -2.34
C LEU A 125 -6.20 -4.60 -1.89
N GLY A 126 -7.46 -4.39 -2.31
CA GLY A 126 -8.18 -3.15 -2.11
C GLY A 126 -7.93 -2.11 -3.19
N PHE A 127 -8.30 -0.87 -2.91
CA PHE A 127 -8.14 0.28 -3.80
C PHE A 127 -7.11 1.23 -3.20
N LYS A 128 -6.07 1.57 -3.97
CA LYS A 128 -5.17 2.64 -3.57
C LYS A 128 -5.93 3.95 -3.42
N PRO A 129 -5.51 4.85 -2.52
CA PRO A 129 -6.15 6.15 -2.41
C PRO A 129 -6.08 6.91 -3.74
N GLY A 130 -7.09 7.73 -3.98
CA GLY A 130 -7.20 8.53 -5.21
C GLY A 130 -8.65 8.92 -5.43
N ALA A 131 -8.93 10.23 -5.61
CA ALA A 131 -10.30 10.72 -5.73
C ALA A 131 -11.09 10.10 -6.90
N PHE A 132 -10.39 9.65 -7.94
CA PHE A 132 -10.98 9.08 -9.16
C PHE A 132 -10.50 7.65 -9.41
N ASN A 133 -9.93 6.97 -8.39
CA ASN A 133 -9.42 5.63 -8.57
C ASN A 133 -10.56 4.60 -8.54
N ASN A 134 -10.82 3.96 -9.68
CA ASN A 134 -11.76 2.85 -9.83
C ASN A 134 -11.05 1.50 -10.09
N GLN A 135 -9.71 1.47 -9.92
CA GLN A 135 -8.91 0.28 -10.18
C GLN A 135 -8.62 -0.46 -8.88
N GLN A 136 -9.13 -1.68 -8.79
CA GLN A 136 -8.83 -2.60 -7.71
C GLN A 136 -7.47 -3.23 -7.95
N GLU A 137 -6.58 -3.10 -6.99
CA GLU A 137 -5.28 -3.79 -7.00
C GLU A 137 -5.47 -5.27 -6.68
N CYS A 138 -4.73 -6.14 -7.37
CA CYS A 138 -4.77 -7.59 -7.19
C CYS A 138 -3.36 -8.17 -7.16
N LEU A 139 -3.19 -9.25 -6.39
CA LEU A 139 -1.98 -10.07 -6.35
C LEU A 139 -2.29 -11.45 -6.89
N GLU A 140 -1.53 -11.91 -7.88
CA GLU A 140 -1.52 -13.27 -8.37
C GLU A 140 -0.24 -13.98 -7.91
N LEU A 141 -0.39 -15.15 -7.30
CA LEU A 141 0.68 -16.08 -6.99
C LEU A 141 0.63 -17.22 -7.99
N GLN A 142 1.77 -17.50 -8.62
CA GLN A 142 1.93 -18.59 -9.57
C GLN A 142 2.72 -19.71 -8.91
N PHE A 143 2.07 -20.88 -8.76
CA PHE A 143 2.69 -22.06 -8.16
C PHE A 143 3.27 -22.98 -9.23
N LYS A 144 4.38 -23.60 -8.90
CA LYS A 144 5.01 -24.68 -9.66
C LYS A 144 5.50 -25.76 -8.70
N ASN A 145 5.07 -27.00 -8.90
CA ASN A 145 5.38 -28.10 -7.97
C ASN A 145 5.05 -27.76 -6.53
N ASP A 146 3.84 -27.24 -6.28
CA ASP A 146 3.30 -26.85 -4.97
C ASP A 146 4.04 -25.68 -4.27
N THR A 147 4.95 -24.99 -4.93
CA THR A 147 5.68 -23.84 -4.36
C THR A 147 5.49 -22.58 -5.21
N VAL A 148 5.49 -21.41 -4.56
CA VAL A 148 5.39 -20.11 -5.24
C VAL A 148 6.61 -19.89 -6.11
N ALA A 149 6.41 -19.85 -7.42
CA ALA A 149 7.44 -19.60 -8.41
C ALA A 149 7.52 -18.13 -8.83
N ALA A 150 6.38 -17.41 -8.84
CA ALA A 150 6.31 -16.01 -9.22
C ALA A 150 5.16 -15.28 -8.52
N LEU A 151 5.32 -13.94 -8.41
CA LEU A 151 4.27 -13.02 -7.97
C LEU A 151 4.04 -11.98 -9.05
N LYS A 152 2.78 -11.66 -9.28
CA LYS A 152 2.36 -10.63 -10.22
C LYS A 152 1.31 -9.75 -9.59
N THR A 153 1.43 -8.44 -9.74
CA THR A 153 0.36 -7.50 -9.39
C THR A 153 -0.30 -6.99 -10.67
N TYR A 154 -1.61 -6.83 -10.65
CA TYR A 154 -2.40 -6.30 -11.74
C TYR A 154 -3.60 -5.54 -11.22
N GLN A 155 -4.33 -4.86 -12.10
CA GLN A 155 -5.48 -4.05 -11.75
C GLN A 155 -6.72 -4.54 -12.48
N LEU A 156 -7.85 -4.49 -11.77
CA LEU A 156 -9.18 -4.74 -12.32
C LEU A 156 -9.99 -3.45 -12.24
N GLU A 157 -10.50 -3.00 -13.38
CA GLU A 157 -11.41 -1.87 -13.40
C GLU A 157 -12.77 -2.27 -12.83
N LYS A 158 -13.22 -1.58 -11.78
CA LYS A 158 -14.57 -1.73 -11.23
C LYS A 158 -15.45 -0.59 -11.71
N LYS A 159 -16.56 -0.92 -12.36
CA LYS A 159 -17.62 0.03 -12.64
C LYS A 159 -18.50 0.08 -11.39
N PHE A 160 -18.49 1.23 -10.72
CA PHE A 160 -19.44 1.51 -9.65
C PHE A 160 -20.75 1.96 -10.33
N GLU A 161 -21.80 1.14 -10.24
CA GLU A 161 -23.16 1.49 -10.66
C GLU A 161 -23.86 2.37 -9.62
#